data_12844be1b2a1f9f012d7c8b4e1bf43a7
#
_entry.id   12844be1b2a1f9f012d7c8b4e1bf43a7
#
_cell.length_a   1.000
_cell.length_b   1.000
_cell.length_c   1.000
_cell.angle_alpha   90.00
_cell.angle_beta   90.00
_cell.angle_gamma   90.00
#
_symmetry.space_group_name_H-M   'P 1'
#
loop_
_entity.id
_entity.type
_entity.pdbx_description
1 polymer ?
#
loop_
_entity_poly.entity_id
_entity_poly.type
_entity_poly.pdbx_seq_one_letter_code
_entity_poly.pdbx_strand_id
1 'polypeptide(L)'
;MTTEMISGAETSLGGRVNFKVNGQPVSVSSDHPHLLAALREELNITSAKDGCSPSGQCGCCTVLIDGKAIVSCQQSLAKVAGREVTTLEGVSQAERESFANAFAACGGLQCGFCIPGIVVRAKAQIDKKGAALKREDMARHLGAHLCRCTGYVKILDAIETVAKGENKPVITTGGLGTRMVKKEAELLALGDRDYIDDLRPASMLHAALVFTKHARAKILTIDTTQALLEPGVETVLTAKDVPGELMMGIIYKDWPVLIPVGGFTSYA
;
A
#
# COMPACT_ATOMS: atom_id res chain seq x y z
N MET A 1 32.79 12.66 -32.45
CA MET A 1 32.22 12.98 -31.14
C MET A 1 31.91 11.66 -30.48
N THR A 2 32.72 11.28 -29.54
CA THR A 2 32.79 9.98 -28.89
C THR A 2 31.61 9.78 -27.97
N THR A 3 30.87 8.70 -28.20
CA THR A 3 29.78 8.23 -27.34
C THR A 3 30.42 7.63 -26.08
N GLU A 4 30.30 8.28 -24.96
CA GLU A 4 30.61 7.68 -23.66
C GLU A 4 29.56 6.63 -23.34
N MET A 5 29.99 5.39 -23.36
CA MET A 5 29.23 4.25 -22.81
C MET A 5 29.17 4.44 -21.29
N ILE A 6 27.97 4.56 -20.78
CA ILE A 6 27.71 4.50 -19.35
C ILE A 6 28.03 3.09 -18.90
N SER A 7 29.17 2.95 -18.26
CA SER A 7 29.71 1.75 -17.62
C SER A 7 28.71 1.24 -16.58
N GLY A 8 28.55 -0.09 -16.57
CA GLY A 8 27.62 -0.87 -15.79
C GLY A 8 27.55 -0.53 -14.33
N ALA A 9 26.34 -0.58 -13.82
CA ALA A 9 26.08 -0.72 -12.40
C ALA A 9 26.77 -2.01 -11.92
N GLU A 10 27.86 -1.87 -11.18
CA GLU A 10 28.38 -2.95 -10.36
C GLU A 10 27.28 -3.36 -9.39
N THR A 11 26.76 -4.58 -9.54
CA THR A 11 25.95 -5.25 -8.52
C THR A 11 26.85 -5.42 -7.29
N SER A 12 26.79 -4.47 -6.37
CA SER A 12 27.33 -4.66 -5.03
C SER A 12 26.58 -5.85 -4.43
N LEU A 13 27.30 -6.85 -3.97
CA LEU A 13 26.77 -7.94 -3.13
C LEU A 13 26.02 -7.27 -1.98
N GLY A 14 24.68 -7.27 -2.00
CA GLY A 14 23.82 -6.48 -1.15
C GLY A 14 24.14 -6.71 0.33
N GLY A 15 24.43 -5.62 1.05
CA GLY A 15 24.54 -5.64 2.49
C GLY A 15 23.21 -6.06 3.12
N ARG A 16 23.23 -6.44 4.39
CA ARG A 16 22.01 -6.73 5.15
C ARG A 16 21.84 -5.73 6.29
N VAL A 17 20.60 -5.36 6.56
CA VAL A 17 20.25 -4.46 7.66
C VAL A 17 19.49 -5.24 8.72
N ASN A 18 19.99 -5.17 9.96
CA ASN A 18 19.41 -5.87 11.10
C ASN A 18 18.61 -4.91 11.96
N PHE A 19 17.39 -5.29 12.31
CA PHE A 19 16.50 -4.57 13.23
C PHE A 19 15.49 -5.56 13.84
N LYS A 20 14.53 -5.09 14.61
CA LYS A 20 13.46 -5.94 15.12
C LYS A 20 12.14 -5.57 14.47
N VAL A 21 11.32 -6.59 14.18
CA VAL A 21 9.93 -6.41 13.75
C VAL A 21 9.04 -7.24 14.64
N ASN A 22 8.10 -6.57 15.30
CA ASN A 22 7.13 -7.21 16.21
C ASN A 22 7.84 -8.06 17.30
N GLY A 23 8.93 -7.51 17.86
CA GLY A 23 9.74 -8.17 18.89
C GLY A 23 10.73 -9.24 18.36
N GLN A 24 10.66 -9.61 17.08
CA GLN A 24 11.54 -10.62 16.49
C GLN A 24 12.72 -9.97 15.74
N PRO A 25 13.95 -10.45 15.93
CA PRO A 25 15.09 -9.97 15.15
C PRO A 25 14.95 -10.40 13.68
N VAL A 26 15.14 -9.47 12.76
CA VAL A 26 15.11 -9.71 11.32
C VAL A 26 16.35 -9.15 10.65
N SER A 27 16.69 -9.72 9.51
CA SER A 27 17.77 -9.26 8.65
C SER A 27 17.22 -9.19 7.22
N VAL A 28 17.24 -8.00 6.62
CA VAL A 28 16.68 -7.76 5.29
C VAL A 28 17.74 -7.20 4.34
N SER A 29 17.56 -7.37 3.03
CA SER A 29 18.44 -6.78 2.02
C SER A 29 18.48 -5.26 2.15
N SER A 30 19.68 -4.68 2.08
CA SER A 30 19.85 -3.21 2.00
C SER A 30 19.36 -2.61 0.68
N ASP A 31 19.09 -3.45 -0.33
CA ASP A 31 18.70 -3.01 -1.68
C ASP A 31 17.24 -2.53 -1.75
N HIS A 32 16.44 -2.85 -0.73
CA HIS A 32 15.07 -2.30 -0.66
C HIS A 32 15.13 -0.77 -0.57
N PRO A 33 14.34 -0.06 -1.38
CA PRO A 33 14.37 1.40 -1.45
C PRO A 33 13.94 2.08 -0.14
N HIS A 34 13.15 1.38 0.68
CA HIS A 34 12.61 1.89 1.95
C HIS A 34 12.05 0.74 2.80
N LEU A 35 11.77 1.05 4.08
CA LEU A 35 11.25 0.07 5.05
C LEU A 35 9.95 -0.61 4.57
N LEU A 36 9.02 0.13 3.94
CA LEU A 36 7.76 -0.45 3.45
C LEU A 36 8.01 -1.60 2.46
N ALA A 37 8.95 -1.44 1.51
CA ALA A 37 9.30 -2.49 0.57
C ALA A 37 9.83 -3.74 1.29
N ALA A 38 10.76 -3.57 2.23
CA ALA A 38 11.29 -4.68 3.02
C ALA A 38 10.19 -5.41 3.83
N LEU A 39 9.27 -4.67 4.46
CA LEU A 39 8.15 -5.26 5.21
C LEU A 39 7.25 -6.10 4.30
N ARG A 40 6.88 -5.58 3.12
CA ARG A 40 5.92 -6.23 2.22
C ARG A 40 6.53 -7.34 1.37
N GLU A 41 7.71 -7.10 0.80
CA GLU A 41 8.31 -7.97 -0.22
C GLU A 41 9.19 -9.07 0.37
N GLU A 42 9.94 -8.79 1.43
CA GLU A 42 10.82 -9.77 2.05
C GLU A 42 10.20 -10.40 3.31
N LEU A 43 9.53 -9.60 4.14
CA LEU A 43 8.95 -10.09 5.40
C LEU A 43 7.48 -10.50 5.28
N ASN A 44 6.84 -10.28 4.12
CA ASN A 44 5.44 -10.61 3.84
C ASN A 44 4.45 -10.02 4.86
N ILE A 45 4.73 -8.80 5.36
CA ILE A 45 3.87 -8.06 6.28
C ILE A 45 3.02 -7.09 5.45
N THR A 46 1.73 -7.38 5.32
CA THR A 46 0.85 -6.71 4.36
C THR A 46 -0.11 -5.69 4.98
N SER A 47 -0.23 -5.58 6.31
CA SER A 47 -1.08 -4.56 6.95
C SER A 47 -0.60 -3.14 6.64
N ALA A 48 0.72 -2.93 6.49
CA ALA A 48 1.27 -1.68 5.99
C ALA A 48 1.06 -1.60 4.47
N LYS A 49 0.16 -0.70 4.03
CA LYS A 49 -0.27 -0.61 2.62
C LYS A 49 0.48 0.49 1.87
N ASP A 50 0.82 0.24 0.61
CA ASP A 50 1.31 1.27 -0.31
C ASP A 50 0.14 1.95 -1.03
N GLY A 51 -0.28 3.10 -0.54
CA GLY A 51 -1.42 3.82 -1.10
C GLY A 51 -1.06 5.06 -1.94
N CYS A 52 0.21 5.44 -2.02
CA CYS A 52 0.66 6.62 -2.74
C CYS A 52 1.97 6.44 -3.53
N SER A 53 2.42 5.20 -3.72
CA SER A 53 3.48 4.70 -4.62
C SER A 53 4.86 5.37 -4.56
N PRO A 54 5.54 5.36 -3.51
CA PRO A 54 5.48 5.84 -2.15
C PRO A 54 5.85 7.32 -2.03
N SER A 55 4.87 8.22 -2.01
CA SER A 55 5.11 9.67 -1.88
C SER A 55 5.06 10.21 -0.43
N GLY A 56 4.80 9.35 0.56
CA GLY A 56 4.77 9.74 1.98
C GLY A 56 3.51 10.50 2.43
N GLN A 57 2.47 10.57 1.60
CA GLN A 57 1.32 11.46 1.82
C GLN A 57 0.07 10.77 2.39
N CYS A 58 -0.14 9.47 2.09
CA CYS A 58 -1.41 8.82 2.38
C CYS A 58 -1.52 8.22 3.79
N GLY A 59 -0.43 8.02 4.50
CA GLY A 59 -0.41 7.42 5.84
C GLY A 59 -0.75 5.93 5.94
N CYS A 60 -1.13 5.25 4.83
CA CYS A 60 -1.55 3.85 4.85
C CYS A 60 -0.44 2.88 5.28
N CYS A 61 0.83 3.27 5.12
CA CYS A 61 2.01 2.50 5.50
C CYS A 61 2.53 2.83 6.91
N THR A 62 1.72 3.44 7.77
CA THR A 62 2.14 3.81 9.12
C THR A 62 2.46 2.58 9.96
N VAL A 63 3.65 2.59 10.58
CA VAL A 63 4.13 1.61 11.56
C VAL A 63 4.60 2.37 12.82
N LEU A 64 4.83 1.66 13.92
CA LEU A 64 5.55 2.25 15.06
C LEU A 64 7.04 1.97 14.90
N ILE A 65 7.86 2.98 15.09
CA ILE A 65 9.31 2.84 15.23
C ILE A 65 9.66 3.38 16.62
N ASP A 66 10.12 2.51 17.51
CA ASP A 66 10.32 2.79 18.94
C ASP A 66 9.10 3.50 19.55
N GLY A 67 7.90 2.96 19.30
CA GLY A 67 6.62 3.48 19.79
C GLY A 67 6.09 4.74 19.12
N LYS A 68 6.79 5.29 18.12
CA LYS A 68 6.35 6.50 17.39
C LYS A 68 5.74 6.12 16.04
N ALA A 69 4.53 6.60 15.77
CA ALA A 69 3.86 6.35 14.50
C ALA A 69 4.52 7.14 13.34
N ILE A 70 5.10 6.42 12.39
CA ILE A 70 5.89 6.94 11.26
C ILE A 70 5.46 6.23 9.98
N VAL A 71 5.46 6.94 8.84
CA VAL A 71 5.20 6.34 7.52
C VAL A 71 6.44 5.58 7.04
N SER A 72 6.31 4.27 6.84
CA SER A 72 7.44 3.38 6.54
C SER A 72 8.03 3.60 5.15
N CYS A 73 7.24 4.08 4.19
CA CYS A 73 7.71 4.38 2.83
C CYS A 73 8.71 5.56 2.76
N GLN A 74 8.83 6.38 3.81
CA GLN A 74 9.79 7.48 3.91
C GLN A 74 10.98 7.14 4.82
N GLN A 75 11.09 5.89 5.28
CA GLN A 75 12.19 5.45 6.12
C GLN A 75 13.16 4.60 5.33
N SER A 76 14.40 5.07 5.18
CA SER A 76 15.48 4.22 4.67
C SER A 76 15.82 3.14 5.69
N LEU A 77 16.29 1.99 5.21
CA LEU A 77 16.69 0.89 6.08
C LEU A 77 17.81 1.26 7.05
N ALA A 78 18.73 2.12 6.64
CA ALA A 78 19.79 2.63 7.51
C ALA A 78 19.25 3.37 8.75
N LYS A 79 18.10 4.05 8.65
CA LYS A 79 17.48 4.76 9.77
C LYS A 79 16.77 3.83 10.76
N VAL A 80 16.48 2.62 10.38
CA VAL A 80 15.80 1.63 11.25
C VAL A 80 16.74 0.54 11.77
N ALA A 81 18.00 0.56 11.34
CA ALA A 81 19.01 -0.37 11.82
C ALA A 81 19.08 -0.36 13.36
N GLY A 82 19.00 -1.55 13.97
CA GLY A 82 19.03 -1.76 15.42
C GLY A 82 17.77 -1.32 16.19
N ARG A 83 16.75 -0.79 15.52
CA ARG A 83 15.53 -0.28 16.14
C ARG A 83 14.41 -1.31 16.19
N GLU A 84 13.37 -1.02 16.97
CA GLU A 84 12.14 -1.82 17.05
C GLU A 84 11.08 -1.24 16.13
N VAL A 85 10.58 -2.04 15.19
CA VAL A 85 9.46 -1.71 14.31
C VAL A 85 8.26 -2.56 14.73
N THR A 86 7.14 -1.92 15.05
CA THR A 86 5.88 -2.63 15.32
C THR A 86 4.87 -2.31 14.22
N THR A 87 4.39 -3.35 13.55
CA THR A 87 3.30 -3.27 12.57
C THR A 87 1.97 -3.62 13.26
N LEU A 88 0.86 -3.56 12.53
CA LEU A 88 -0.43 -3.91 13.13
C LEU A 88 -0.48 -5.38 13.57
N GLU A 89 0.23 -6.28 12.89
CA GLU A 89 0.37 -7.68 13.26
C GLU A 89 1.07 -7.87 14.61
N GLY A 90 1.94 -6.94 15.00
CA GLY A 90 2.64 -6.96 16.30
C GLY A 90 1.88 -6.32 17.45
N VAL A 91 0.71 -5.74 17.21
CA VAL A 91 -0.17 -5.23 18.25
C VAL A 91 -0.83 -6.41 18.98
N SER A 92 -1.01 -6.31 20.30
CA SER A 92 -1.60 -7.39 21.09
C SER A 92 -2.97 -7.80 20.56
N GLN A 93 -3.32 -9.08 20.68
CA GLN A 93 -4.59 -9.62 20.18
C GLN A 93 -5.78 -8.87 20.77
N ALA A 94 -5.76 -8.58 22.08
CA ALA A 94 -6.83 -7.86 22.76
C ALA A 94 -7.05 -6.44 22.19
N GLU A 95 -5.97 -5.72 21.88
CA GLU A 95 -6.06 -4.40 21.27
C GLU A 95 -6.55 -4.48 19.81
N ARG A 96 -6.05 -5.44 19.04
CA ARG A 96 -6.53 -5.70 17.67
C ARG A 96 -8.04 -5.95 17.66
N GLU A 97 -8.54 -6.82 18.53
CA GLU A 97 -9.96 -7.11 18.67
C GLU A 97 -10.77 -5.87 19.10
N SER A 98 -10.26 -5.08 20.03
CA SER A 98 -10.90 -3.83 20.45
C SER A 98 -11.05 -2.85 19.28
N PHE A 99 -10.01 -2.64 18.47
CA PHE A 99 -10.08 -1.81 17.28
C PHE A 99 -11.03 -2.39 16.23
N ALA A 100 -10.92 -3.69 15.92
CA ALA A 100 -11.77 -4.35 14.92
C ALA A 100 -13.26 -4.22 15.28
N ASN A 101 -13.61 -4.51 16.53
CA ASN A 101 -14.97 -4.39 17.06
C ASN A 101 -15.49 -2.95 17.01
N ALA A 102 -14.69 -1.97 17.44
CA ALA A 102 -15.09 -0.56 17.42
C ALA A 102 -15.31 -0.04 16.00
N PHE A 103 -14.40 -0.36 15.07
CA PHE A 103 -14.53 0.04 13.67
C PHE A 103 -15.74 -0.64 13.00
N ALA A 104 -15.99 -1.91 13.29
CA ALA A 104 -17.15 -2.64 12.80
C ALA A 104 -18.46 -2.05 13.36
N ALA A 105 -18.56 -1.87 14.67
CA ALA A 105 -19.77 -1.38 15.34
C ALA A 105 -20.10 0.07 14.97
N CYS A 106 -19.10 0.94 14.85
CA CYS A 106 -19.28 2.35 14.43
C CYS A 106 -19.48 2.50 12.93
N GLY A 107 -19.17 1.46 12.11
CA GLY A 107 -19.13 1.56 10.66
C GLY A 107 -18.00 2.48 10.20
N GLY A 108 -16.87 2.48 10.91
CA GLY A 108 -15.71 3.31 10.65
C GLY A 108 -14.83 2.84 9.49
N LEU A 109 -15.34 1.96 8.64
CA LEU A 109 -14.62 1.42 7.48
C LEU A 109 -15.54 1.20 6.28
N GLN A 110 -14.99 1.36 5.09
CA GLN A 110 -15.64 1.02 3.82
C GLN A 110 -14.75 0.04 3.06
N CYS A 111 -13.82 0.50 2.22
CA CYS A 111 -12.89 -0.42 1.56
C CYS A 111 -11.85 -1.02 2.54
N GLY A 112 -11.56 -0.38 3.65
CA GLY A 112 -10.64 -0.85 4.69
C GLY A 112 -9.15 -0.51 4.44
N PHE A 113 -8.76 -0.11 3.24
CA PHE A 113 -7.37 0.04 2.84
C PHE A 113 -6.53 0.98 3.73
N CYS A 114 -7.09 2.10 4.18
CA CYS A 114 -6.40 3.06 5.04
C CYS A 114 -6.47 2.69 6.53
N ILE A 115 -7.33 1.76 6.92
CA ILE A 115 -7.66 1.52 8.34
C ILE A 115 -6.48 0.95 9.13
N PRO A 116 -5.70 -0.03 8.65
CA PRO A 116 -4.54 -0.52 9.38
C PRO A 116 -3.56 0.59 9.79
N GLY A 117 -3.21 1.48 8.86
CA GLY A 117 -2.34 2.62 9.15
C GLY A 117 -2.97 3.63 10.14
N ILE A 118 -4.28 3.83 10.05
CA ILE A 118 -5.04 4.68 10.98
C ILE A 118 -5.07 4.05 12.38
N VAL A 119 -5.26 2.75 12.50
CA VAL A 119 -5.25 2.01 13.77
C VAL A 119 -3.89 2.15 14.44
N VAL A 120 -2.78 1.94 13.73
CA VAL A 120 -1.42 2.12 14.27
C VAL A 120 -1.21 3.57 14.74
N ARG A 121 -1.67 4.56 13.99
CA ARG A 121 -1.62 5.97 14.39
C ARG A 121 -2.44 6.23 15.64
N ALA A 122 -3.68 5.71 15.70
CA ALA A 122 -4.57 5.85 16.83
C ALA A 122 -4.00 5.19 18.08
N LYS A 123 -3.47 3.96 17.96
CA LYS A 123 -2.78 3.27 19.05
C LYS A 123 -1.68 4.13 19.66
N ALA A 124 -0.79 4.68 18.86
CA ALA A 124 0.28 5.54 19.36
C ALA A 124 -0.24 6.77 20.15
N GLN A 125 -1.40 7.30 19.79
CA GLN A 125 -2.01 8.41 20.53
C GLN A 125 -2.73 7.93 21.80
N ILE A 126 -3.40 6.79 21.74
CA ILE A 126 -4.09 6.18 22.88
C ILE A 126 -3.07 5.74 23.95
N ASP A 127 -1.97 5.10 23.56
CA ASP A 127 -0.89 4.73 24.47
C ASP A 127 -0.33 5.94 25.23
N LYS A 128 -0.33 7.10 24.59
CA LYS A 128 0.20 8.35 25.14
C LYS A 128 -0.78 9.08 26.05
N LYS A 129 -2.08 9.07 25.72
CA LYS A 129 -3.11 9.93 26.34
C LYS A 129 -4.25 9.14 26.99
N GLY A 130 -4.43 7.87 26.67
CA GLY A 130 -5.56 7.07 27.11
C GLY A 130 -6.90 7.74 26.84
N ALA A 131 -7.81 7.67 27.80
CA ALA A 131 -9.13 8.30 27.75
C ALA A 131 -9.09 9.85 27.66
N ALA A 132 -7.95 10.49 27.92
CA ALA A 132 -7.78 11.94 27.75
C ALA A 132 -7.51 12.36 26.30
N LEU A 133 -7.45 11.43 25.34
CA LEU A 133 -7.33 11.73 23.92
C LEU A 133 -8.59 12.44 23.42
N LYS A 134 -8.45 13.71 23.06
CA LYS A 134 -9.57 14.50 22.51
C LYS A 134 -9.78 14.20 21.04
N ARG A 135 -11.04 14.23 20.61
CA ARG A 135 -11.44 14.03 19.21
C ARG A 135 -10.73 14.98 18.24
N GLU A 136 -10.61 16.24 18.62
CA GLU A 136 -9.96 17.27 17.79
C GLU A 136 -8.46 17.01 17.63
N ASP A 137 -7.81 16.48 18.68
CA ASP A 137 -6.40 16.10 18.62
C ASP A 137 -6.23 14.92 17.66
N MET A 138 -7.08 13.90 17.79
CA MET A 138 -7.04 12.76 16.89
C MET A 138 -7.35 13.15 15.43
N ALA A 139 -8.32 14.04 15.20
CA ALA A 139 -8.64 14.56 13.88
C ALA A 139 -7.42 15.24 13.22
N ARG A 140 -6.65 16.03 13.99
CA ARG A 140 -5.41 16.64 13.50
C ARG A 140 -4.36 15.58 13.13
N HIS A 141 -4.24 14.50 13.91
CA HIS A 141 -3.32 13.40 13.57
C HIS A 141 -3.77 12.63 12.32
N LEU A 142 -5.07 12.56 12.05
CA LEU A 142 -5.61 11.97 10.82
C LEU A 142 -5.44 12.85 9.57
N GLY A 143 -5.06 14.12 9.71
CA GLY A 143 -4.68 14.96 8.58
C GLY A 143 -3.53 14.40 7.74
N ALA A 144 -2.70 13.51 8.31
CA ALA A 144 -1.66 12.76 7.60
C ALA A 144 -2.15 11.39 7.04
N HIS A 145 -3.45 11.12 7.08
CA HIS A 145 -4.05 9.89 6.58
C HIS A 145 -5.14 10.17 5.55
N LEU A 146 -4.94 9.70 4.32
CA LEU A 146 -5.90 9.84 3.25
C LEU A 146 -6.88 8.66 3.24
N CYS A 147 -8.16 8.96 3.41
CA CYS A 147 -9.24 8.00 3.19
C CYS A 147 -10.04 8.40 1.94
N ARG A 148 -9.93 7.62 0.87
CA ARG A 148 -10.66 7.87 -0.39
C ARG A 148 -12.17 7.72 -0.24
N CYS A 149 -12.62 6.88 0.69
CA CYS A 149 -14.04 6.68 1.02
C CYS A 149 -14.60 7.78 1.93
N THR A 150 -13.74 8.62 2.52
CA THR A 150 -14.09 9.81 3.33
C THR A 150 -14.94 9.53 4.57
N GLY A 151 -14.78 8.37 5.20
CA GLY A 151 -15.54 7.97 6.39
C GLY A 151 -15.03 8.54 7.72
N TYR A 152 -14.36 9.69 7.75
CA TYR A 152 -13.62 10.22 8.90
C TYR A 152 -14.46 10.39 10.18
N VAL A 153 -15.72 10.81 10.08
CA VAL A 153 -16.59 10.93 11.25
C VAL A 153 -16.73 9.61 11.99
N LYS A 154 -16.99 8.53 11.25
CA LYS A 154 -17.14 7.18 11.80
C LYS A 154 -15.81 6.58 12.26
N ILE A 155 -14.72 6.89 11.57
CA ILE A 155 -13.37 6.52 11.98
C ILE A 155 -13.05 7.16 13.35
N LEU A 156 -13.33 8.44 13.53
CA LEU A 156 -13.14 9.12 14.81
C LEU A 156 -14.04 8.55 15.91
N ASP A 157 -15.32 8.21 15.60
CA ASP A 157 -16.24 7.56 16.55
C ASP A 157 -15.66 6.21 17.03
N ALA A 158 -15.07 5.42 16.12
CA ALA A 158 -14.44 4.15 16.47
C ALA A 158 -13.21 4.34 17.36
N ILE A 159 -12.33 5.30 17.03
CA ILE A 159 -11.13 5.59 17.82
C ILE A 159 -11.49 6.07 19.22
N GLU A 160 -12.50 6.94 19.37
CA GLU A 160 -13.00 7.38 20.67
C GLU A 160 -13.55 6.22 21.50
N THR A 161 -14.27 5.29 20.87
CA THR A 161 -14.78 4.09 21.53
C THR A 161 -13.64 3.27 22.14
N VAL A 162 -12.55 3.05 21.38
CA VAL A 162 -11.36 2.35 21.88
C VAL A 162 -10.67 3.15 22.99
N ALA A 163 -10.46 4.46 22.80
CA ALA A 163 -9.77 5.31 23.79
C ALA A 163 -10.49 5.35 25.14
N LYS A 164 -11.82 5.24 25.14
CA LYS A 164 -12.65 5.19 26.36
C LYS A 164 -12.78 3.79 26.95
N GLY A 165 -12.26 2.75 26.30
CA GLY A 165 -12.45 1.36 26.71
C GLY A 165 -13.90 0.88 26.58
N GLU A 166 -14.70 1.54 25.73
CA GLU A 166 -16.10 1.16 25.50
C GLU A 166 -16.16 -0.05 24.56
N ASN A 167 -17.11 -0.95 24.83
CA ASN A 167 -17.44 -2.06 23.92
C ASN A 167 -18.83 -1.82 23.33
N LYS A 168 -18.90 -1.59 22.02
CA LYS A 168 -20.15 -1.44 21.29
C LYS A 168 -20.57 -2.76 20.64
N PRO A 169 -21.85 -3.13 20.69
CA PRO A 169 -22.31 -4.38 20.10
C PRO A 169 -22.16 -4.33 18.58
N VAL A 170 -21.65 -5.42 18.01
CA VAL A 170 -21.59 -5.65 16.58
C VAL A 170 -22.86 -6.40 16.15
N ILE A 171 -23.69 -5.78 15.30
CA ILE A 171 -24.96 -6.36 14.84
C ILE A 171 -24.72 -7.13 13.56
N THR A 172 -24.82 -8.45 13.61
CA THR A 172 -24.56 -9.36 12.49
C THR A 172 -25.83 -9.86 11.78
N THR A 173 -26.99 -9.70 12.41
CA THR A 173 -28.28 -10.16 11.87
C THR A 173 -29.33 -9.07 12.07
N GLY A 174 -30.34 -9.01 11.18
CA GLY A 174 -31.45 -8.08 11.32
C GLY A 174 -32.20 -7.89 10.01
N GLY A 175 -33.37 -7.23 10.11
CA GLY A 175 -34.23 -6.87 8.98
C GLY A 175 -34.01 -5.45 8.47
N LEU A 176 -34.97 -4.95 7.72
CA LEU A 176 -34.99 -3.56 7.23
C LEU A 176 -34.84 -2.56 8.38
N GLY A 177 -33.98 -1.56 8.20
CA GLY A 177 -33.69 -0.53 9.20
C GLY A 177 -32.63 -0.93 10.23
N THR A 178 -32.16 -2.18 10.26
CA THR A 178 -31.08 -2.62 11.14
C THR A 178 -29.73 -2.19 10.61
N ARG A 179 -28.88 -1.62 11.48
CA ARG A 179 -27.49 -1.29 11.15
C ARG A 179 -26.63 -2.53 11.25
N MET A 180 -26.61 -3.34 10.23
CA MET A 180 -25.75 -4.52 10.17
C MET A 180 -24.29 -4.14 9.96
N VAL A 181 -23.39 -4.96 10.53
CA VAL A 181 -21.95 -4.86 10.29
C VAL A 181 -21.63 -5.16 8.82
N LYS A 182 -20.64 -4.46 8.30
CA LYS A 182 -20.08 -4.76 6.97
C LYS A 182 -19.46 -6.17 6.96
N LYS A 183 -19.70 -6.91 5.88
CA LYS A 183 -19.03 -8.21 5.65
C LYS A 183 -17.51 -8.05 5.74
N GLU A 184 -16.84 -8.95 6.42
CA GLU A 184 -15.38 -8.96 6.61
C GLU A 184 -14.83 -7.69 7.29
N ALA A 185 -15.64 -7.01 8.10
CA ALA A 185 -15.25 -5.75 8.74
C ALA A 185 -14.00 -5.90 9.60
N GLU A 186 -13.87 -7.00 10.32
CA GLU A 186 -12.72 -7.31 11.18
C GLU A 186 -11.45 -7.47 10.33
N LEU A 187 -11.49 -8.33 9.31
CA LEU A 187 -10.35 -8.54 8.40
C LEU A 187 -9.90 -7.24 7.73
N LEU A 188 -10.86 -6.40 7.32
CA LEU A 188 -10.57 -5.09 6.73
C LEU A 188 -9.95 -4.13 7.73
N ALA A 189 -10.41 -4.12 8.98
CA ALA A 189 -9.89 -3.24 10.02
C ALA A 189 -8.46 -3.60 10.43
N LEU A 190 -8.15 -4.89 10.45
CA LEU A 190 -6.84 -5.41 10.86
C LEU A 190 -5.83 -5.54 9.72
N GLY A 191 -6.25 -5.33 8.47
CA GLY A 191 -5.38 -5.49 7.31
C GLY A 191 -5.15 -6.94 6.90
N ASP A 192 -5.91 -7.88 7.48
CA ASP A 192 -5.85 -9.32 7.21
C ASP A 192 -6.61 -9.71 5.92
N ARG A 193 -7.31 -8.74 5.31
CA ARG A 193 -7.93 -8.89 4.00
C ARG A 193 -6.94 -8.53 2.91
N ASP A 194 -6.65 -9.48 2.03
CA ASP A 194 -5.79 -9.24 0.87
C ASP A 194 -6.48 -8.32 -0.16
N TYR A 195 -5.70 -7.39 -0.68
CA TYR A 195 -6.00 -6.64 -1.90
C TYR A 195 -5.19 -7.21 -3.06
N ILE A 196 -5.49 -6.80 -4.28
CA ILE A 196 -4.77 -7.31 -5.47
C ILE A 196 -3.27 -7.12 -5.34
N ASP A 197 -2.83 -6.00 -4.77
CA ASP A 197 -1.40 -5.70 -4.55
C ASP A 197 -0.73 -6.58 -3.47
N ASP A 198 -1.52 -7.26 -2.64
CA ASP A 198 -1.01 -8.21 -1.63
C ASP A 198 -0.85 -9.62 -2.19
N LEU A 199 -1.47 -9.93 -3.34
CA LEU A 199 -1.45 -11.26 -3.93
C LEU A 199 -0.09 -11.58 -4.54
N ARG A 200 0.40 -12.78 -4.29
CA ARG A 200 1.66 -13.31 -4.83
C ARG A 200 1.43 -14.73 -5.36
N PRO A 201 0.69 -14.89 -6.47
CA PRO A 201 0.49 -16.20 -7.08
C PRO A 201 1.83 -16.85 -7.46
N ALA A 202 1.91 -18.17 -7.35
CA ALA A 202 3.06 -18.92 -7.86
C ALA A 202 3.19 -18.67 -9.37
N SER A 203 4.41 -18.43 -9.84
CA SER A 203 4.72 -18.13 -11.24
C SER A 203 4.10 -16.82 -11.76
N MET A 204 3.85 -15.85 -10.88
CA MET A 204 3.38 -14.53 -11.27
C MET A 204 4.39 -13.85 -12.17
N LEU A 205 3.92 -13.33 -13.31
CA LEU A 205 4.72 -12.49 -14.19
C LEU A 205 4.59 -11.01 -13.79
N HIS A 206 5.66 -10.26 -14.01
CA HIS A 206 5.68 -8.82 -13.84
C HIS A 206 5.65 -8.14 -15.20
N ALA A 207 4.78 -7.15 -15.37
CA ALA A 207 4.70 -6.38 -16.60
C ALA A 207 5.38 -5.02 -16.44
N ALA A 208 6.12 -4.61 -17.46
CA ALA A 208 6.68 -3.27 -17.58
C ALA A 208 6.16 -2.61 -18.86
N LEU A 209 5.83 -1.31 -18.76
CA LEU A 209 5.40 -0.52 -19.91
C LEU A 209 6.59 0.23 -20.49
N VAL A 210 6.70 0.21 -21.81
CA VAL A 210 7.68 1.00 -22.54
C VAL A 210 7.00 2.28 -23.04
N PHE A 211 7.44 3.42 -22.52
CA PHE A 211 6.95 4.73 -22.90
C PHE A 211 7.88 5.39 -23.91
N THR A 212 7.32 6.23 -24.77
CA THR A 212 8.13 7.08 -25.64
C THR A 212 8.82 8.19 -24.84
N LYS A 213 10.00 8.64 -25.30
CA LYS A 213 10.68 9.83 -24.77
C LYS A 213 10.20 11.13 -25.44
N HIS A 214 9.28 11.04 -26.40
CA HIS A 214 8.77 12.17 -27.17
C HIS A 214 7.30 12.41 -26.84
N ALA A 215 6.93 13.65 -26.52
CA ALA A 215 5.56 14.03 -26.20
C ALA A 215 4.57 13.69 -27.34
N ARG A 216 5.02 13.76 -28.60
CA ARG A 216 4.27 13.32 -29.78
C ARG A 216 5.24 12.77 -30.82
N ALA A 217 5.05 11.53 -31.20
CA ALA A 217 5.86 10.87 -32.22
C ALA A 217 5.04 9.85 -33.02
N LYS A 218 5.36 9.69 -34.28
CA LYS A 218 4.83 8.59 -35.11
C LYS A 218 5.68 7.36 -34.90
N ILE A 219 5.05 6.23 -34.59
CA ILE A 219 5.72 4.95 -34.45
C ILE A 219 5.97 4.39 -35.87
N LEU A 220 7.23 4.32 -36.27
CA LEU A 220 7.62 3.80 -37.57
C LEU A 220 7.81 2.28 -37.54
N THR A 221 8.47 1.79 -36.46
CA THR A 221 8.74 0.37 -36.25
C THR A 221 8.72 0.06 -34.77
N ILE A 222 8.39 -1.17 -34.40
CA ILE A 222 8.57 -1.76 -33.08
C ILE A 222 9.33 -3.07 -33.31
N ASP A 223 10.60 -3.10 -32.88
CA ASP A 223 11.43 -4.29 -32.93
C ASP A 223 11.55 -4.87 -31.52
N THR A 224 11.03 -6.07 -31.33
CA THR A 224 11.01 -6.76 -30.03
C THR A 224 12.09 -7.86 -29.92
N THR A 225 12.90 -8.04 -30.99
CA THR A 225 13.81 -9.17 -31.13
C THR A 225 14.81 -9.26 -29.99
N GLN A 226 15.46 -8.14 -29.63
CA GLN A 226 16.44 -8.13 -28.56
C GLN A 226 15.78 -8.32 -27.17
N ALA A 227 14.61 -7.70 -26.96
CA ALA A 227 13.89 -7.85 -25.71
C ALA A 227 13.46 -9.30 -25.43
N LEU A 228 13.06 -10.04 -26.47
CA LEU A 228 12.69 -11.45 -26.35
C LEU A 228 13.89 -12.39 -26.11
N LEU A 229 15.12 -11.92 -26.32
CA LEU A 229 16.34 -12.69 -26.04
C LEU A 229 16.85 -12.48 -24.62
N GLU A 230 16.33 -11.47 -23.90
CA GLU A 230 16.77 -11.19 -22.52
C GLU A 230 16.29 -12.28 -21.55
N PRO A 231 17.18 -12.82 -20.69
CA PRO A 231 16.80 -13.81 -19.70
C PRO A 231 15.69 -13.31 -18.77
N GLY A 232 14.62 -14.09 -18.59
CA GLY A 232 13.48 -13.77 -17.76
C GLY A 232 12.37 -12.98 -18.46
N VAL A 233 12.52 -12.64 -19.73
CA VAL A 233 11.43 -12.09 -20.55
C VAL A 233 10.62 -13.23 -21.14
N GLU A 234 9.38 -13.39 -20.68
CA GLU A 234 8.46 -14.43 -21.16
C GLU A 234 7.80 -14.02 -22.49
N THR A 235 7.43 -12.75 -22.62
CA THR A 235 6.80 -12.23 -23.83
C THR A 235 6.90 -10.72 -23.93
N VAL A 236 6.74 -10.19 -25.15
CA VAL A 236 6.59 -8.76 -25.41
C VAL A 236 5.29 -8.56 -26.19
N LEU A 237 4.34 -7.86 -25.60
CA LEU A 237 3.04 -7.58 -26.20
C LEU A 237 3.06 -6.24 -26.93
N THR A 238 2.47 -6.21 -28.12
CA THR A 238 2.31 -5.03 -28.96
C THR A 238 0.81 -4.81 -29.27
N ALA A 239 0.48 -3.75 -29.99
CA ALA A 239 -0.89 -3.49 -30.41
C ALA A 239 -1.52 -4.64 -31.25
N LYS A 240 -0.70 -5.49 -31.88
CA LYS A 240 -1.17 -6.66 -32.64
C LYS A 240 -1.70 -7.79 -31.75
N ASP A 241 -1.24 -7.81 -30.50
CA ASP A 241 -1.55 -8.88 -29.54
C ASP A 241 -2.79 -8.54 -28.68
N VAL A 242 -3.38 -7.36 -28.86
CA VAL A 242 -4.61 -6.95 -28.20
C VAL A 242 -5.78 -7.76 -28.75
N PRO A 243 -6.44 -8.63 -27.94
CA PRO A 243 -7.45 -9.57 -28.46
C PRO A 243 -8.81 -8.95 -28.76
N GLY A 244 -9.01 -7.69 -28.38
CA GLY A 244 -10.28 -6.96 -28.53
C GLY A 244 -10.12 -5.69 -29.33
N GLU A 245 -10.96 -4.70 -29.00
CA GLU A 245 -10.85 -3.37 -29.59
C GLU A 245 -9.58 -2.66 -29.10
N LEU A 246 -8.81 -2.13 -30.04
CA LEU A 246 -7.59 -1.39 -29.72
C LEU A 246 -7.89 -0.02 -29.08
N MET A 247 -9.00 0.60 -29.48
CA MET A 247 -9.41 1.91 -29.00
C MET A 247 -10.41 1.78 -27.86
N MET A 248 -10.09 2.35 -26.72
CA MET A 248 -10.91 2.36 -25.51
C MET A 248 -11.35 3.78 -25.17
N GLY A 249 -12.35 3.92 -24.30
CA GLY A 249 -12.85 5.19 -23.79
C GLY A 249 -14.20 5.03 -23.13
N ILE A 250 -14.53 5.90 -22.19
CA ILE A 250 -15.78 5.83 -21.43
C ILE A 250 -16.97 6.31 -22.29
N ILE A 251 -16.79 7.39 -23.02
CA ILE A 251 -17.81 8.02 -23.91
C ILE A 251 -17.34 7.96 -25.35
N TYR A 252 -16.10 8.39 -25.59
CA TYR A 252 -15.46 8.34 -26.91
C TYR A 252 -14.34 7.32 -26.86
N LYS A 253 -14.21 6.51 -27.92
CA LYS A 253 -13.11 5.53 -28.06
C LYS A 253 -11.91 6.24 -28.67
N ASP A 254 -11.22 7.03 -27.87
CA ASP A 254 -10.08 7.86 -28.26
C ASP A 254 -8.75 7.45 -27.60
N TRP A 255 -8.79 6.38 -26.78
CA TRP A 255 -7.63 5.84 -26.08
C TRP A 255 -7.17 4.52 -26.67
N PRO A 256 -6.00 4.46 -27.33
CA PRO A 256 -5.43 3.17 -27.72
C PRO A 256 -4.87 2.44 -26.49
N VAL A 257 -5.16 1.15 -26.36
CA VAL A 257 -4.59 0.29 -25.32
C VAL A 257 -3.06 0.23 -25.45
N LEU A 258 -2.59 0.03 -26.68
CA LEU A 258 -1.18 0.12 -27.07
C LEU A 258 -1.10 0.87 -28.40
N ILE A 259 0.00 1.60 -28.63
CA ILE A 259 0.15 2.36 -29.89
C ILE A 259 0.60 1.42 -31.00
N PRO A 260 -0.14 1.29 -32.12
CA PRO A 260 0.27 0.48 -33.24
C PRO A 260 1.37 1.16 -34.07
N VAL A 261 2.08 0.35 -34.86
CA VAL A 261 2.96 0.88 -35.93
C VAL A 261 2.12 1.74 -36.88
N GLY A 262 2.62 2.92 -37.23
CA GLY A 262 1.91 3.96 -37.98
C GLY A 262 1.06 4.92 -37.11
N GLY A 263 0.80 4.56 -35.88
CA GLY A 263 0.10 5.42 -34.89
C GLY A 263 0.97 6.53 -34.33
N PHE A 264 0.33 7.44 -33.60
CA PHE A 264 1.01 8.56 -32.92
C PHE A 264 0.90 8.41 -31.42
N THR A 265 2.00 8.65 -30.73
CA THR A 265 1.98 8.86 -29.28
C THR A 265 1.46 10.26 -28.97
N SER A 266 0.69 10.39 -27.89
CA SER A 266 0.17 11.67 -27.43
C SER A 266 0.70 12.08 -26.05
N TYR A 267 1.49 11.18 -25.43
CA TYR A 267 2.07 11.37 -24.09
C TYR A 267 3.50 10.83 -24.05
N ALA A 268 4.32 11.43 -23.25
CA ALA A 268 5.67 10.99 -22.93
C ALA A 268 5.72 10.41 -21.53
#